data_b2542504f4cf76950cc7327c3d950f99
#
_entry.id   b2542504f4cf76950cc7327c3d950f99
#
_cell.length_a   1.000
_cell.length_b   1.000
_cell.length_c   1.000
_cell.angle_alpha   90.00
_cell.angle_beta   90.00
_cell.angle_gamma   90.00
#
_symmetry.space_group_name_H-M   'P 1'
#
loop_
_entity.id
_entity.type
_entity.pdbx_description
1 polymer ?
#
loop_
_entity_poly.entity_id
_entity_poly.type
_entity_poly.pdbx_seq_one_letter_code
_entity_poly.pdbx_strand_id
1 'polypeptide(L)'
;KPADLTEEDYSKFYRELYPYGEEPLFHIHLNVDYPFNLTGILYFPKVKNNIELQRNKIQLYCNQVFVTDSVEGIVPEFLTLLHGVIDSPDIPLNVSRSYLQSDGNVKKISSHITKKVADRLQEIFKAERQDFENKWDSLKIFINYGMLTDEKFYERAVKFNLFKNTDGKYFTAEEYKTLVESNQTDKDGNLIYLYTNDAEQQFSYIEAAKAKGYDVLVMDGQLDVHLASMLEQKNEKSRYVRVDSDTIDNIILKDNAATVELTANEQNALSSIFKAELPEDKDNNFWVSFAALDAESMPVMITQQEFMRRMKEMAATQGGMMSFYGQMPNSYNLVVNTNHALIKRLMNNAQQSVGEKVAPIDSEIAELRNIVDSINAANKDKKDDEIAETDKELIKNNNDKIAQLEKDKEALYKDFAKGEDMVRQLVDLALLANNMLKGEALSNFVKRSTQFI
;
A
#
# COMPACT_ATOMS: atom_id res chain seq x y z
N LYS A 1 14.43 45.05 4.47
CA LYS A 1 13.11 44.66 3.91
C LYS A 1 13.36 43.63 2.81
N PRO A 2 12.38 42.75 2.44
CA PRO A 2 12.58 41.77 1.37
C PRO A 2 13.13 42.36 0.08
N ALA A 3 12.68 43.56 -0.31
CA ALA A 3 13.10 44.25 -1.52
C ALA A 3 14.56 44.71 -1.50
N ASP A 4 15.20 44.72 -0.33
CA ASP A 4 16.57 45.21 -0.15
C ASP A 4 17.60 44.06 -0.07
N LEU A 5 17.16 42.80 -0.18
CA LEU A 5 17.97 41.59 0.01
C LEU A 5 18.08 40.80 -1.30
N THR A 6 19.26 40.23 -1.50
CA THR A 6 19.60 39.38 -2.64
C THR A 6 19.56 37.91 -2.22
N GLU A 7 19.52 36.97 -3.14
CA GLU A 7 19.64 35.54 -2.87
C GLU A 7 20.93 35.19 -2.11
N GLU A 8 22.00 35.92 -2.38
CA GLU A 8 23.29 35.76 -1.70
C GLU A 8 23.20 36.13 -0.21
N ASP A 9 22.43 37.19 0.13
CA ASP A 9 22.21 37.62 1.51
C ASP A 9 21.44 36.54 2.30
N TYR A 10 20.43 35.90 1.70
CA TYR A 10 19.68 34.80 2.31
C TYR A 10 20.56 33.57 2.52
N SER A 11 21.37 33.19 1.52
CA SER A 11 22.30 32.07 1.63
C SER A 11 23.38 32.31 2.67
N LYS A 12 23.93 33.52 2.75
CA LYS A 12 24.91 33.89 3.78
C LYS A 12 24.31 33.81 5.18
N PHE A 13 23.10 34.34 5.36
CA PHE A 13 22.41 34.30 6.65
C PHE A 13 22.11 32.86 7.07
N TYR A 14 21.71 32.00 6.13
CA TYR A 14 21.51 30.58 6.42
C TYR A 14 22.78 29.91 6.92
N ARG A 15 23.95 30.15 6.30
CA ARG A 15 25.25 29.60 6.71
C ARG A 15 25.69 30.11 8.08
N GLU A 16 25.35 31.35 8.45
CA GLU A 16 25.61 31.89 9.77
C GLU A 16 24.77 31.16 10.84
N LEU A 17 23.50 30.85 10.55
CA LEU A 17 22.61 30.12 11.47
C LEU A 17 22.95 28.62 11.55
N TYR A 18 23.32 28.02 10.41
CA TYR A 18 23.52 26.57 10.26
C TYR A 18 24.86 26.27 9.56
N PRO A 19 26.00 26.52 10.19
CA PRO A 19 27.33 26.44 9.55
C PRO A 19 27.72 25.05 9.04
N TYR A 20 27.06 24.00 9.52
CA TYR A 20 27.28 22.61 9.10
C TYR A 20 26.13 22.02 8.27
N GLY A 21 25.14 22.86 7.93
CA GLY A 21 23.97 22.46 7.12
C GLY A 21 24.27 22.44 5.62
N GLU A 22 23.58 21.58 4.88
CA GLU A 22 23.54 21.67 3.42
C GLU A 22 22.73 22.91 3.00
N GLU A 23 23.04 23.51 1.85
CA GLU A 23 22.30 24.65 1.31
C GLU A 23 20.80 24.32 1.21
N PRO A 24 19.91 25.26 1.61
CA PRO A 24 18.47 25.04 1.53
C PRO A 24 17.97 25.02 0.10
N LEU A 25 16.82 24.43 -0.13
CA LEU A 25 16.16 24.36 -1.44
C LEU A 25 15.71 25.75 -1.91
N PHE A 26 15.17 26.53 -0.99
CA PHE A 26 14.72 27.92 -1.14
C PHE A 26 14.35 28.48 0.23
N HIS A 27 14.01 29.77 0.26
CA HIS A 27 13.59 30.48 1.46
C HIS A 27 12.23 31.15 1.29
N ILE A 28 11.59 31.48 2.41
CA ILE A 28 10.38 32.30 2.49
C ILE A 28 10.65 33.44 3.46
N HIS A 29 10.59 34.66 2.98
CA HIS A 29 10.67 35.84 3.83
C HIS A 29 9.27 36.20 4.35
N LEU A 30 9.08 36.18 5.66
CA LEU A 30 7.87 36.63 6.33
C LEU A 30 8.01 38.10 6.71
N ASN A 31 7.05 38.93 6.33
CA ASN A 31 6.98 40.32 6.71
C ASN A 31 5.51 40.75 6.77
N VAL A 32 4.97 40.90 7.97
CA VAL A 32 3.57 41.21 8.26
C VAL A 32 3.53 42.30 9.30
N ASP A 33 2.84 43.40 8.99
CA ASP A 33 2.69 44.52 9.89
C ASP A 33 1.28 44.64 10.49
N TYR A 34 0.28 43.94 9.89
CA TYR A 34 -1.11 43.94 10.33
C TYR A 34 -1.81 42.65 9.91
N PRO A 35 -2.65 42.03 10.73
CA PRO A 35 -3.19 42.44 12.06
C PRO A 35 -2.28 42.09 13.25
N PHE A 36 -1.09 41.61 13.00
CA PHE A 36 -0.03 41.29 13.98
C PHE A 36 1.31 41.59 13.35
N ASN A 37 2.33 41.80 14.15
CA ASN A 37 3.69 41.99 13.66
C ASN A 37 4.40 40.64 13.62
N LEU A 38 4.88 40.27 12.44
CA LEU A 38 5.64 39.05 12.21
C LEU A 38 6.72 39.29 11.17
N THR A 39 7.96 39.10 11.54
CA THR A 39 9.08 39.07 10.61
C THR A 39 9.84 37.77 10.75
N GLY A 40 10.49 37.33 9.68
CA GLY A 40 11.26 36.09 9.76
C GLY A 40 11.69 35.59 8.39
N ILE A 41 12.56 34.60 8.40
CA ILE A 41 12.99 33.86 7.21
C ILE A 41 12.92 32.38 7.54
N LEU A 42 12.12 31.67 6.76
CA LEU A 42 12.03 30.22 6.81
C LEU A 42 12.76 29.61 5.63
N TYR A 43 13.53 28.57 5.86
CA TYR A 43 14.30 27.85 4.86
C TYR A 43 13.79 26.40 4.76
N PHE A 44 13.64 25.92 3.54
CA PHE A 44 13.35 24.52 3.27
C PHE A 44 14.67 23.74 3.17
N PRO A 45 15.02 22.92 4.14
CA PRO A 45 16.23 22.09 4.08
C PRO A 45 16.08 20.96 3.07
N LYS A 46 17.19 20.46 2.56
CA LYS A 46 17.23 19.18 1.86
C LYS A 46 17.05 18.05 2.85
N VAL A 47 15.94 17.33 2.77
CA VAL A 47 15.66 16.18 3.63
C VAL A 47 15.98 14.91 2.85
N LYS A 48 16.86 14.05 3.39
CA LYS A 48 17.06 12.69 2.93
C LYS A 48 15.97 11.80 3.55
N ASN A 49 15.53 10.77 2.86
CA ASN A 49 14.37 9.91 3.14
C ASN A 49 14.22 9.33 4.57
N ASN A 50 15.11 9.60 5.50
CA ASN A 50 14.98 9.19 6.89
C ASN A 50 14.46 10.32 7.76
N ILE A 51 13.29 10.10 8.37
CA ILE A 51 12.63 10.97 9.34
C ILE A 51 13.36 10.92 10.72
N GLU A 52 14.64 10.79 10.78
CA GLU A 52 15.38 11.27 11.96
C GLU A 52 15.45 12.81 11.89
N LEU A 53 14.28 13.37 12.05
CA LEU A 53 14.02 14.77 11.97
C LEU A 53 14.67 15.44 13.16
N GLN A 54 15.71 16.18 12.88
CA GLN A 54 16.16 17.24 13.75
C GLN A 54 15.01 18.26 13.87
N ARG A 55 14.02 17.94 14.69
CA ARG A 55 12.95 18.86 15.08
C ARG A 55 13.59 20.08 15.75
N ASN A 56 12.95 21.24 15.62
CA ASN A 56 13.27 22.46 16.33
C ASN A 56 14.56 23.16 15.86
N LYS A 57 14.56 23.56 14.59
CA LYS A 57 15.60 24.47 14.07
C LYS A 57 15.08 25.88 13.74
N ILE A 58 13.80 26.15 13.99
CA ILE A 58 13.26 27.49 13.93
C ILE A 58 13.50 28.18 15.26
N GLN A 59 14.21 29.30 15.25
CA GLN A 59 14.47 30.10 16.45
C GLN A 59 13.41 31.20 16.55
N LEU A 60 12.75 31.29 17.70
CA LEU A 60 11.77 32.34 18.02
C LEU A 60 12.42 33.50 18.76
N TYR A 61 12.13 34.68 18.29
CA TYR A 61 12.50 35.94 18.88
C TYR A 61 11.24 36.77 19.22
N CYS A 62 11.38 37.65 20.18
CA CYS A 62 10.41 38.72 20.49
C CYS A 62 11.14 40.02 20.62
N ASN A 63 10.86 41.00 19.76
CA ASN A 63 11.57 42.25 19.67
C ASN A 63 13.11 42.07 19.61
N GLN A 64 13.56 41.14 18.74
CA GLN A 64 14.98 40.79 18.50
C GLN A 64 15.67 40.12 19.72
N VAL A 65 14.92 39.71 20.73
CA VAL A 65 15.44 38.95 21.89
C VAL A 65 15.08 37.46 21.69
N PHE A 66 16.08 36.60 21.75
CA PHE A 66 15.88 35.15 21.66
C PHE A 66 14.95 34.65 22.79
N VAL A 67 13.95 33.85 22.41
CA VAL A 67 12.96 33.28 23.36
C VAL A 67 13.15 31.77 23.49
N THR A 68 13.11 31.05 22.35
CA THR A 68 13.18 29.58 22.33
C THR A 68 13.51 29.07 20.92
N ASP A 69 14.05 27.86 20.84
CA ASP A 69 14.18 27.07 19.62
C ASP A 69 13.05 26.05 19.44
N SER A 70 12.13 25.96 20.41
CA SER A 70 10.94 25.12 20.35
C SER A 70 9.73 25.93 19.96
N VAL A 71 9.34 25.87 18.69
CA VAL A 71 8.20 26.59 18.11
C VAL A 71 6.90 25.77 18.09
N GLU A 72 6.86 24.66 18.84
CA GLU A 72 5.67 23.83 18.96
C GLU A 72 4.47 24.62 19.47
N GLY A 73 3.34 24.55 18.74
CA GLY A 73 2.12 25.29 19.04
C GLY A 73 2.08 26.71 18.47
N ILE A 74 3.20 27.24 17.99
CA ILE A 74 3.29 28.56 17.33
C ILE A 74 3.28 28.39 15.82
N VAL A 75 4.07 27.44 15.32
CA VAL A 75 4.13 27.05 13.91
C VAL A 75 3.40 25.71 13.75
N PRO A 76 2.64 25.50 12.67
CA PRO A 76 2.04 24.20 12.37
C PRO A 76 3.06 23.08 12.44
N GLU A 77 2.64 21.89 12.88
CA GLU A 77 3.57 20.79 13.17
C GLU A 77 4.40 20.37 11.95
N PHE A 78 3.80 20.34 10.76
CA PHE A 78 4.50 20.00 9.52
C PHE A 78 5.57 21.03 9.11
N LEU A 79 5.45 22.28 9.61
CA LEU A 79 6.44 23.34 9.37
C LEU A 79 7.55 23.38 10.42
N THR A 80 7.44 22.61 11.50
CA THR A 80 8.55 22.49 12.49
C THR A 80 9.79 21.81 11.91
N LEU A 81 9.65 21.21 10.75
CA LEU A 81 10.76 20.62 9.96
C LEU A 81 11.59 21.67 9.21
N LEU A 82 11.10 22.91 9.11
CA LEU A 82 11.81 24.00 8.47
C LEU A 82 12.91 24.53 9.39
N HIS A 83 13.88 25.19 8.77
CA HIS A 83 14.91 25.97 9.46
C HIS A 83 14.56 27.46 9.41
N GLY A 84 15.16 28.27 10.27
CA GLY A 84 15.03 29.71 10.15
C GLY A 84 14.84 30.45 11.47
N VAL A 85 14.35 31.66 11.33
CA VAL A 85 14.09 32.58 12.45
C VAL A 85 12.72 33.24 12.27
N ILE A 86 12.03 33.44 13.38
CA ILE A 86 10.75 34.17 13.45
C ILE A 86 10.85 35.16 14.60
N ASP A 87 10.49 36.42 14.36
CA ASP A 87 10.37 37.46 15.39
C ASP A 87 8.94 38.02 15.40
N SER A 88 8.29 37.97 16.54
CA SER A 88 6.97 38.56 16.75
C SER A 88 6.77 39.03 18.16
N PRO A 89 6.49 40.35 18.38
CA PRO A 89 6.12 40.86 19.67
C PRO A 89 4.74 40.43 20.18
N ASP A 90 3.90 39.91 19.28
CA ASP A 90 2.53 39.47 19.56
C ASP A 90 2.46 38.04 20.11
N ILE A 91 3.59 37.34 20.21
CA ILE A 91 3.68 36.02 20.82
C ILE A 91 4.01 36.17 22.32
N PRO A 92 3.20 35.63 23.24
CA PRO A 92 3.42 35.72 24.66
C PRO A 92 4.71 35.02 25.12
N LEU A 93 5.53 35.73 25.94
CA LEU A 93 6.89 35.31 26.33
C LEU A 93 6.98 34.24 27.42
N ASN A 94 5.99 34.01 28.23
CA ASN A 94 6.11 33.19 29.46
C ASN A 94 4.90 32.27 29.64
N VAL A 95 4.62 31.39 28.70
CA VAL A 95 3.41 30.58 28.75
C VAL A 95 3.65 29.10 28.42
N SER A 96 2.88 28.26 29.11
CA SER A 96 2.91 26.82 28.81
C SER A 96 2.41 26.52 27.39
N ARG A 97 2.87 25.41 26.81
CA ARG A 97 2.46 24.93 25.49
C ARG A 97 0.93 24.91 25.31
N SER A 98 0.20 24.50 26.35
CA SER A 98 -1.27 24.47 26.33
C SER A 98 -1.92 25.84 26.21
N TYR A 99 -1.30 26.87 26.77
CA TYR A 99 -1.78 28.25 26.63
C TYR A 99 -1.51 28.80 25.25
N LEU A 100 -0.31 28.58 24.69
CA LEU A 100 0.03 29.01 23.33
C LEU A 100 -0.93 28.42 22.30
N GLN A 101 -1.31 27.14 22.42
CA GLN A 101 -2.27 26.49 21.54
C GLN A 101 -3.69 27.07 21.65
N SER A 102 -4.06 27.69 22.77
CA SER A 102 -5.36 28.31 22.99
C SER A 102 -5.41 29.79 22.61
N ASP A 103 -4.26 30.46 22.50
CA ASP A 103 -4.16 31.89 22.24
C ASP A 103 -4.64 32.24 20.82
N GLY A 104 -5.51 33.24 20.74
CA GLY A 104 -6.12 33.64 19.44
C GLY A 104 -5.14 34.31 18.47
N ASN A 105 -4.10 35.01 18.98
CA ASN A 105 -3.09 35.64 18.13
C ASN A 105 -2.11 34.59 17.59
N VAL A 106 -1.70 33.64 18.43
CA VAL A 106 -0.86 32.50 17.98
C VAL A 106 -1.54 31.71 16.87
N LYS A 107 -2.84 31.42 16.98
CA LYS A 107 -3.61 30.75 15.91
C LYS A 107 -3.65 31.55 14.62
N LYS A 108 -3.78 32.87 14.69
CA LYS A 108 -3.75 33.75 13.50
C LYS A 108 -2.38 33.77 12.86
N ILE A 109 -1.31 33.85 13.65
CA ILE A 109 0.09 33.82 13.18
C ILE A 109 0.35 32.47 12.50
N SER A 110 0.03 31.35 13.15
CA SER A 110 0.16 30.00 12.60
C SER A 110 -0.57 29.86 11.25
N SER A 111 -1.83 30.26 11.19
CA SER A 111 -2.62 30.21 9.95
C SER A 111 -2.05 31.11 8.85
N HIS A 112 -1.46 32.24 9.20
CA HIS A 112 -0.82 33.12 8.22
C HIS A 112 0.48 32.52 7.67
N ILE A 113 1.30 31.91 8.52
CA ILE A 113 2.52 31.21 8.12
C ILE A 113 2.14 30.08 7.15
N THR A 114 1.16 29.23 7.52
CA THR A 114 0.64 28.16 6.63
C THR A 114 0.27 28.71 5.25
N LYS A 115 -0.51 29.80 5.24
CA LYS A 115 -0.91 30.43 3.98
C LYS A 115 0.28 30.91 3.16
N LYS A 116 1.24 31.62 3.78
CA LYS A 116 2.43 32.15 3.08
C LYS A 116 3.31 31.04 2.51
N VAL A 117 3.47 29.95 3.27
CA VAL A 117 4.20 28.76 2.80
C VAL A 117 3.51 28.16 1.57
N ALA A 118 2.19 27.94 1.66
CA ALA A 118 1.43 27.37 0.55
C ALA A 118 1.45 28.29 -0.69
N ASP A 119 1.27 29.60 -0.50
CA ASP A 119 1.32 30.59 -1.59
C ASP A 119 2.70 30.56 -2.27
N ARG A 120 3.80 30.51 -1.51
CA ARG A 120 5.16 30.46 -2.05
C ARG A 120 5.45 29.18 -2.81
N LEU A 121 5.04 28.04 -2.28
CA LEU A 121 5.15 26.75 -2.99
C LEU A 121 4.39 26.76 -4.30
N GLN A 122 3.18 27.34 -4.31
CA GLN A 122 2.37 27.46 -5.52
C GLN A 122 2.99 28.45 -6.55
N GLU A 123 3.62 29.52 -6.09
CA GLU A 123 4.35 30.45 -6.95
C GLU A 123 5.53 29.77 -7.65
N ILE A 124 6.38 29.05 -6.88
CA ILE A 124 7.51 28.30 -7.44
C ILE A 124 7.02 27.26 -8.45
N PHE A 125 5.99 26.49 -8.09
CA PHE A 125 5.38 25.49 -8.97
C PHE A 125 4.92 26.10 -10.31
N LYS A 126 4.28 27.28 -10.28
CA LYS A 126 3.78 27.94 -11.49
C LYS A 126 4.88 28.61 -12.33
N ALA A 127 5.88 29.20 -11.66
CA ALA A 127 6.94 29.93 -12.33
C ALA A 127 7.98 29.00 -12.96
N GLU A 128 8.36 27.94 -12.26
CA GLU A 128 9.47 27.05 -12.61
C GLU A 128 9.13 25.60 -12.32
N ARG A 129 8.12 25.06 -13.02
CA ARG A 129 7.62 23.70 -12.81
C ARG A 129 8.73 22.64 -12.79
N GLN A 130 9.65 22.71 -13.75
CA GLN A 130 10.75 21.74 -13.83
C GLN A 130 11.69 21.80 -12.61
N ASP A 131 11.97 22.99 -12.09
CA ASP A 131 12.78 23.15 -10.88
C ASP A 131 12.05 22.60 -9.65
N PHE A 132 10.72 22.80 -9.58
CA PHE A 132 9.90 22.22 -8.53
C PHE A 132 9.89 20.69 -8.57
N GLU A 133 9.77 20.10 -9.76
CA GLU A 133 9.85 18.64 -9.97
C GLU A 133 11.22 18.10 -9.56
N ASN A 134 12.31 18.78 -9.90
CA ASN A 134 13.68 18.40 -9.51
C ASN A 134 13.89 18.42 -7.97
N LYS A 135 13.14 19.26 -7.26
CA LYS A 135 13.17 19.38 -5.79
C LYS A 135 12.12 18.50 -5.08
N TRP A 136 11.25 17.83 -5.84
CA TRP A 136 10.08 17.14 -5.32
C TRP A 136 10.42 16.12 -4.24
N ASP A 137 11.44 15.29 -4.42
CA ASP A 137 11.82 14.25 -3.45
C ASP A 137 12.16 14.82 -2.06
N SER A 138 12.65 16.08 -2.00
CA SER A 138 12.89 16.79 -0.74
C SER A 138 11.67 17.58 -0.23
N LEU A 139 10.74 17.95 -1.10
CA LEU A 139 9.52 18.72 -0.77
C LEU A 139 8.36 17.81 -0.37
N LYS A 140 8.30 16.61 -0.94
CA LYS A 140 7.21 15.65 -0.80
C LYS A 140 6.79 15.45 0.66
N ILE A 141 7.74 15.28 1.57
CA ILE A 141 7.46 15.01 2.98
C ILE A 141 6.75 16.18 3.66
N PHE A 142 7.20 17.43 3.42
CA PHE A 142 6.58 18.62 3.99
C PHE A 142 5.15 18.81 3.49
N ILE A 143 4.97 18.64 2.17
CA ILE A 143 3.70 18.84 1.51
C ILE A 143 2.71 17.75 1.95
N ASN A 144 3.10 16.48 1.91
CA ASN A 144 2.25 15.36 2.32
C ASN A 144 1.88 15.44 3.80
N TYR A 145 2.83 15.79 4.67
CA TYR A 145 2.54 15.95 6.09
C TYR A 145 1.57 17.11 6.35
N GLY A 146 1.78 18.23 5.67
CA GLY A 146 0.87 19.38 5.73
C GLY A 146 -0.54 19.03 5.26
N MET A 147 -0.66 18.29 4.15
CA MET A 147 -1.96 17.84 3.63
C MET A 147 -2.69 16.91 4.61
N LEU A 148 -1.96 16.08 5.34
CA LEU A 148 -2.53 15.15 6.34
C LEU A 148 -2.97 15.84 7.63
N THR A 149 -2.34 16.95 8.02
CA THR A 149 -2.51 17.56 9.34
C THR A 149 -3.22 18.92 9.35
N ASP A 150 -3.30 19.59 8.19
CA ASP A 150 -3.93 20.93 8.08
C ASP A 150 -4.85 20.99 6.85
N GLU A 151 -6.16 21.05 7.08
CA GLU A 151 -7.18 21.08 6.02
C GLU A 151 -7.04 22.32 5.11
N LYS A 152 -6.70 23.48 5.66
CA LYS A 152 -6.50 24.71 4.86
C LYS A 152 -5.27 24.63 3.99
N PHE A 153 -4.23 23.92 4.46
CA PHE A 153 -3.07 23.63 3.64
C PHE A 153 -3.42 22.64 2.55
N TYR A 154 -4.17 21.58 2.86
CA TYR A 154 -4.65 20.61 1.88
C TYR A 154 -5.38 21.28 0.70
N GLU A 155 -6.37 22.15 0.97
CA GLU A 155 -7.15 22.85 -0.06
C GLU A 155 -6.27 23.65 -1.04
N ARG A 156 -5.09 24.06 -0.60
CA ARG A 156 -4.11 24.78 -1.42
C ARG A 156 -3.14 23.84 -2.11
N ALA A 157 -2.63 22.88 -1.36
CA ALA A 157 -1.59 21.96 -1.78
C ALA A 157 -2.03 21.02 -2.92
N VAL A 158 -3.31 20.66 -3.02
CA VAL A 158 -3.85 19.87 -4.15
C VAL A 158 -3.53 20.46 -5.52
N LYS A 159 -3.21 21.75 -5.61
CA LYS A 159 -2.89 22.48 -6.86
C LYS A 159 -1.43 22.32 -7.28
N PHE A 160 -0.56 21.90 -6.38
CA PHE A 160 0.89 21.77 -6.63
C PHE A 160 1.50 20.50 -6.00
N ASN A 161 0.70 19.68 -5.28
CA ASN A 161 1.15 18.36 -4.89
C ASN A 161 1.36 17.50 -6.14
N LEU A 162 2.48 16.78 -6.18
CA LEU A 162 2.86 15.98 -7.33
C LEU A 162 2.83 14.48 -7.00
N PHE A 163 2.46 13.71 -8.00
CA PHE A 163 2.65 12.26 -8.05
C PHE A 163 3.69 11.97 -9.13
N LYS A 164 4.62 11.08 -8.82
CA LYS A 164 5.63 10.59 -9.76
C LYS A 164 5.21 9.20 -10.24
N ASN A 165 5.26 8.94 -11.53
CA ASN A 165 5.02 7.60 -12.06
C ASN A 165 6.33 6.82 -12.26
N THR A 166 6.21 5.54 -12.61
CA THR A 166 7.35 4.64 -12.85
C THR A 166 8.17 5.01 -14.10
N ASP A 167 7.69 5.91 -14.95
CA ASP A 167 8.44 6.49 -16.06
C ASP A 167 9.21 7.76 -15.67
N GLY A 168 9.15 8.15 -14.40
CA GLY A 168 9.82 9.35 -13.88
C GLY A 168 9.13 10.66 -14.20
N LYS A 169 7.89 10.63 -14.66
CA LYS A 169 7.09 11.82 -14.97
C LYS A 169 6.30 12.27 -13.75
N TYR A 170 6.07 13.58 -13.65
CA TYR A 170 5.35 14.19 -12.53
C TYR A 170 4.01 14.77 -12.98
N PHE A 171 3.00 14.59 -12.12
CA PHE A 171 1.63 15.00 -12.38
C PHE A 171 1.00 15.59 -11.13
N THR A 172 0.16 16.60 -11.27
CA THR A 172 -0.84 16.92 -10.24
C THR A 172 -1.91 15.86 -10.21
N ALA A 173 -2.73 15.82 -9.15
CA ALA A 173 -3.83 14.86 -9.05
C ALA A 173 -4.81 14.93 -10.24
N GLU A 174 -5.10 16.15 -10.73
CA GLU A 174 -6.00 16.37 -11.87
C GLU A 174 -5.38 15.92 -13.20
N GLU A 175 -4.11 16.22 -13.42
CA GLU A 175 -3.37 15.77 -14.61
C GLU A 175 -3.28 14.24 -14.65
N TYR A 176 -2.99 13.61 -13.51
CA TYR A 176 -2.88 12.16 -13.44
C TYR A 176 -4.25 11.48 -13.62
N LYS A 177 -5.31 12.02 -13.00
CA LYS A 177 -6.66 11.57 -13.23
C LYS A 177 -7.01 11.57 -14.72
N THR A 178 -6.77 12.68 -15.41
CA THR A 178 -7.04 12.82 -16.85
C THR A 178 -6.27 11.79 -17.68
N LEU A 179 -5.04 11.45 -17.28
CA LEU A 179 -4.21 10.46 -17.95
C LEU A 179 -4.81 9.05 -17.86
N VAL A 180 -5.31 8.65 -16.69
CA VAL A 180 -5.62 7.26 -16.40
C VAL A 180 -7.12 6.91 -16.38
N GLU A 181 -8.03 7.90 -16.27
CA GLU A 181 -9.47 7.63 -16.03
C GLU A 181 -10.12 6.77 -17.13
N SER A 182 -9.71 6.91 -18.39
CA SER A 182 -10.28 6.14 -19.49
C SER A 182 -9.93 4.65 -19.41
N ASN A 183 -8.75 4.31 -18.90
CA ASN A 183 -8.23 2.95 -18.87
C ASN A 183 -8.35 2.29 -17.51
N GLN A 184 -8.18 3.05 -16.42
CA GLN A 184 -8.09 2.53 -15.06
C GLN A 184 -9.38 2.69 -14.24
N THR A 185 -10.51 2.94 -14.88
CA THR A 185 -11.83 2.85 -14.25
C THR A 185 -12.34 1.41 -14.32
N ASP A 186 -12.73 0.83 -13.17
CA ASP A 186 -13.29 -0.52 -13.09
C ASP A 186 -14.76 -0.57 -13.58
N LYS A 187 -15.35 -1.77 -13.64
CA LYS A 187 -16.75 -1.97 -14.06
C LYS A 187 -17.77 -1.28 -13.13
N ASP A 188 -17.39 -0.99 -11.88
CA ASP A 188 -18.27 -0.36 -10.89
C ASP A 188 -18.11 1.17 -10.87
N GLY A 189 -17.28 1.70 -11.79
CA GLY A 189 -17.01 3.12 -11.96
C GLY A 189 -16.04 3.71 -10.93
N ASN A 190 -15.22 2.90 -10.29
CA ASN A 190 -14.14 3.38 -9.43
C ASN A 190 -12.88 3.59 -10.27
N LEU A 191 -12.25 4.74 -10.09
CA LEU A 191 -10.96 5.04 -10.67
C LEU A 191 -9.84 4.43 -9.81
N ILE A 192 -9.06 3.54 -10.40
CA ILE A 192 -7.99 2.81 -9.71
C ILE A 192 -6.64 3.47 -9.99
N TYR A 193 -6.04 4.05 -8.98
CA TYR A 193 -4.67 4.54 -9.01
C TYR A 193 -3.72 3.42 -8.59
N LEU A 194 -3.09 2.79 -9.58
CA LEU A 194 -2.09 1.77 -9.33
C LEU A 194 -0.82 2.42 -8.78
N TYR A 195 -0.18 1.78 -7.80
CA TYR A 195 1.09 2.26 -7.29
C TYR A 195 2.06 1.14 -6.92
N THR A 196 3.32 1.49 -6.86
CA THR A 196 4.41 0.69 -6.31
C THR A 196 5.10 1.45 -5.18
N ASN A 197 5.55 0.74 -4.15
CA ASN A 197 6.45 1.29 -3.12
C ASN A 197 7.90 0.84 -3.29
N ASP A 198 8.15 -0.14 -4.16
CA ASP A 198 9.48 -0.64 -4.55
C ASP A 198 9.42 -1.11 -6.01
N ALA A 199 9.85 -0.25 -6.92
CA ALA A 199 9.77 -0.53 -8.36
C ALA A 199 10.68 -1.67 -8.82
N GLU A 200 11.76 -1.97 -8.09
CA GLU A 200 12.66 -3.07 -8.42
C GLU A 200 12.04 -4.42 -8.00
N GLN A 201 11.55 -4.50 -6.77
CA GLN A 201 10.92 -5.73 -6.27
C GLN A 201 9.60 -6.04 -6.97
N GLN A 202 8.83 -5.01 -7.34
CA GLN A 202 7.51 -5.16 -7.95
C GLN A 202 7.56 -5.04 -9.48
N PHE A 203 8.74 -5.19 -10.09
CA PHE A 203 8.94 -4.98 -11.53
C PHE A 203 7.99 -5.81 -12.40
N SER A 204 7.82 -7.10 -12.12
CA SER A 204 6.95 -7.99 -12.91
C SER A 204 5.47 -7.59 -12.86
N TYR A 205 5.01 -7.05 -11.73
CA TYR A 205 3.64 -6.55 -11.59
C TYR A 205 3.44 -5.22 -12.32
N ILE A 206 4.46 -4.36 -12.32
CA ILE A 206 4.49 -3.10 -13.08
C ILE A 206 4.44 -3.40 -14.58
N GLU A 207 5.25 -4.36 -15.05
CA GLU A 207 5.24 -4.81 -16.46
C GLU A 207 3.87 -5.35 -16.86
N ALA A 208 3.23 -6.18 -16.03
CA ALA A 208 1.89 -6.68 -16.28
C ALA A 208 0.84 -5.55 -16.40
N ALA A 209 0.94 -4.53 -15.54
CA ALA A 209 0.09 -3.34 -15.61
C ALA A 209 0.33 -2.55 -16.91
N LYS A 210 1.59 -2.28 -17.25
CA LYS A 210 1.99 -1.56 -18.45
C LYS A 210 1.60 -2.28 -19.74
N ALA A 211 1.68 -3.60 -19.77
CA ALA A 211 1.24 -4.41 -20.91
C ALA A 211 -0.26 -4.22 -21.22
N LYS A 212 -1.06 -3.86 -20.22
CA LYS A 212 -2.49 -3.51 -20.38
C LYS A 212 -2.74 -2.03 -20.64
N GLY A 213 -1.68 -1.23 -20.80
CA GLY A 213 -1.76 0.21 -21.02
C GLY A 213 -2.09 1.01 -19.75
N TYR A 214 -1.85 0.44 -18.57
CA TYR A 214 -2.05 1.12 -17.30
C TYR A 214 -0.78 1.86 -16.86
N ASP A 215 -0.95 2.98 -16.18
CA ASP A 215 0.13 3.75 -15.56
C ASP A 215 0.24 3.42 -14.06
N VAL A 216 1.45 3.50 -13.51
CA VAL A 216 1.73 3.12 -12.12
C VAL A 216 2.49 4.25 -11.43
N LEU A 217 1.99 4.72 -10.31
CA LEU A 217 2.62 5.71 -9.43
C LEU A 217 3.74 5.09 -8.60
N VAL A 218 4.71 5.90 -8.21
CA VAL A 218 5.72 5.58 -7.19
C VAL A 218 5.29 6.22 -5.87
N MET A 219 4.97 5.39 -4.88
CA MET A 219 4.55 5.80 -3.54
C MET A 219 5.45 5.10 -2.51
N ASP A 220 6.70 5.56 -2.43
CA ASP A 220 7.79 4.98 -1.63
C ASP A 220 8.05 5.72 -0.31
N GLY A 221 7.26 6.77 -0.04
CA GLY A 221 7.37 7.60 1.16
C GLY A 221 6.58 7.03 2.34
N GLN A 222 7.07 7.25 3.55
CA GLN A 222 6.44 6.78 4.80
C GLN A 222 5.01 7.33 5.02
N LEU A 223 4.67 8.48 4.43
CA LEU A 223 3.35 9.10 4.55
C LEU A 223 2.39 8.70 3.42
N ASP A 224 2.86 8.01 2.39
CA ASP A 224 2.09 7.80 1.17
C ASP A 224 0.84 6.93 1.39
N VAL A 225 0.91 5.92 2.26
CA VAL A 225 -0.26 5.09 2.61
C VAL A 225 -1.33 5.91 3.35
N HIS A 226 -0.90 6.81 4.24
CA HIS A 226 -1.82 7.72 4.96
C HIS A 226 -2.45 8.73 3.99
N LEU A 227 -1.63 9.27 3.08
CA LEU A 227 -2.08 10.19 2.03
C LEU A 227 -3.10 9.50 1.12
N ALA A 228 -2.81 8.29 0.63
CA ALA A 228 -3.73 7.50 -0.19
C ALA A 228 -5.08 7.30 0.51
N SER A 229 -5.06 6.88 1.80
CA SER A 229 -6.28 6.66 2.58
C SER A 229 -7.09 7.95 2.76
N MET A 230 -6.44 9.09 2.99
CA MET A 230 -7.11 10.40 3.08
C MET A 230 -7.72 10.82 1.74
N LEU A 231 -6.99 10.63 0.63
CA LEU A 231 -7.47 10.97 -0.72
C LEU A 231 -8.66 10.11 -1.14
N GLU A 232 -8.69 8.82 -0.78
CA GLU A 232 -9.83 7.93 -1.00
C GLU A 232 -11.06 8.38 -0.22
N GLN A 233 -10.90 8.82 1.04
CA GLN A 233 -12.00 9.37 1.85
C GLN A 233 -12.58 10.66 1.27
N LYS A 234 -11.73 11.50 0.67
CA LYS A 234 -12.16 12.74 0.02
C LYS A 234 -12.78 12.53 -1.36
N ASN A 235 -12.50 11.39 -1.98
CA ASN A 235 -13.04 11.02 -3.29
C ASN A 235 -13.49 9.55 -3.28
N GLU A 236 -14.76 9.33 -2.96
CA GLU A 236 -15.38 7.99 -2.81
C GLU A 236 -15.26 7.09 -4.06
N LYS A 237 -15.06 7.68 -5.25
CA LYS A 237 -14.91 6.97 -6.52
C LYS A 237 -13.46 6.72 -6.90
N SER A 238 -12.50 6.91 -6.00
CA SER A 238 -11.09 6.61 -6.23
C SER A 238 -10.56 5.57 -5.24
N ARG A 239 -9.64 4.74 -5.72
CA ARG A 239 -8.91 3.75 -4.92
C ARG A 239 -7.44 3.77 -5.31
N TYR A 240 -6.57 3.72 -4.32
CA TYR A 240 -5.13 3.53 -4.50
C TYR A 240 -4.80 2.07 -4.21
N VAL A 241 -4.29 1.35 -5.19
CA VAL A 241 -4.06 -0.10 -5.06
C VAL A 241 -2.64 -0.43 -5.48
N ARG A 242 -1.90 -1.13 -4.62
CA ARG A 242 -0.53 -1.54 -4.94
C ARG A 242 -0.56 -2.65 -5.99
N VAL A 243 0.35 -2.58 -6.96
CA VAL A 243 0.37 -3.45 -8.15
C VAL A 243 0.45 -4.95 -7.85
N ASP A 244 0.94 -5.32 -6.67
CA ASP A 244 1.08 -6.71 -6.21
C ASP A 244 -0.02 -7.15 -5.23
N SER A 245 -1.08 -6.34 -5.07
CA SER A 245 -2.18 -6.67 -4.15
C SER A 245 -3.07 -7.81 -4.66
N ASP A 246 -3.21 -7.92 -5.95
CA ASP A 246 -3.88 -9.00 -6.68
C ASP A 246 -3.37 -9.05 -8.12
N THR A 247 -3.93 -9.95 -8.95
CA THR A 247 -3.70 -9.89 -10.40
C THR A 247 -4.24 -8.58 -10.97
N ILE A 248 -3.58 -8.06 -11.98
CA ILE A 248 -3.99 -6.77 -12.56
C ILE A 248 -5.43 -6.79 -13.10
N ASP A 249 -5.91 -7.94 -13.56
CA ASP A 249 -7.28 -8.13 -14.04
C ASP A 249 -8.31 -8.09 -12.90
N ASN A 250 -7.94 -8.53 -11.69
CA ASN A 250 -8.78 -8.43 -10.50
C ASN A 250 -8.74 -7.02 -9.89
N ILE A 251 -7.58 -6.35 -9.95
CA ILE A 251 -7.44 -4.98 -9.42
C ILE A 251 -8.30 -4.02 -10.24
N ILE A 252 -8.28 -4.12 -11.58
CA ILE A 252 -9.09 -3.29 -12.47
C ILE A 252 -10.06 -4.20 -13.22
N LEU A 253 -11.10 -4.63 -12.52
CA LEU A 253 -12.08 -5.56 -13.05
C LEU A 253 -12.91 -4.91 -14.16
N LYS A 254 -12.87 -5.49 -15.35
CA LYS A 254 -13.64 -5.07 -16.52
C LYS A 254 -14.82 -6.01 -16.76
N ASP A 255 -15.84 -5.55 -17.50
CA ASP A 255 -17.03 -6.36 -17.83
C ASP A 255 -16.74 -7.66 -18.58
N ASN A 256 -15.66 -7.67 -19.35
CA ASN A 256 -15.22 -8.81 -20.16
C ASN A 256 -14.07 -9.60 -19.55
N ALA A 257 -13.90 -9.55 -18.21
CA ALA A 257 -12.87 -10.32 -17.53
C ALA A 257 -13.02 -11.83 -17.79
N ALA A 258 -11.90 -12.51 -18.04
CA ALA A 258 -11.89 -13.95 -18.23
C ALA A 258 -12.31 -14.66 -16.93
N THR A 259 -13.08 -15.73 -17.05
CA THR A 259 -13.54 -16.54 -15.93
C THR A 259 -12.70 -17.82 -15.81
N VAL A 260 -12.49 -18.26 -14.58
CA VAL A 260 -11.82 -19.54 -14.31
C VAL A 260 -12.75 -20.70 -14.69
N GLU A 261 -12.35 -21.51 -15.65
CA GLU A 261 -13.13 -22.64 -16.17
C GLU A 261 -12.84 -23.97 -15.44
N LEU A 262 -12.43 -23.90 -14.17
CA LEU A 262 -12.18 -25.08 -13.34
C LEU A 262 -13.41 -25.46 -12.52
N THR A 263 -13.70 -26.76 -12.48
CA THR A 263 -14.68 -27.32 -11.53
C THR A 263 -14.19 -27.18 -10.09
N ALA A 264 -15.09 -27.23 -9.11
CA ALA A 264 -14.72 -27.17 -7.70
C ALA A 264 -13.74 -28.30 -7.31
N ASN A 265 -13.88 -29.49 -7.90
CA ASN A 265 -12.96 -30.60 -7.64
C ASN A 265 -11.54 -30.33 -8.18
N GLU A 266 -11.43 -29.75 -9.37
CA GLU A 266 -10.12 -29.35 -9.95
C GLU A 266 -9.46 -28.24 -9.15
N GLN A 267 -10.23 -27.26 -8.68
CA GLN A 267 -9.72 -26.20 -7.80
C GLN A 267 -9.22 -26.77 -6.46
N ASN A 268 -9.97 -27.70 -5.85
CA ASN A 268 -9.56 -28.36 -4.61
C ASN A 268 -8.30 -29.23 -4.83
N ALA A 269 -8.21 -29.94 -5.95
CA ALA A 269 -7.03 -30.72 -6.30
C ALA A 269 -5.77 -29.84 -6.42
N LEU A 270 -5.82 -28.79 -7.24
CA LEU A 270 -4.71 -27.84 -7.40
C LEU A 270 -4.38 -27.14 -6.08
N SER A 271 -5.38 -26.74 -5.30
CA SER A 271 -5.16 -26.13 -3.98
C SER A 271 -4.39 -27.07 -3.05
N SER A 272 -4.76 -28.37 -3.00
CA SER A 272 -4.07 -29.37 -2.19
C SER A 272 -2.64 -29.63 -2.66
N ILE A 273 -2.43 -29.68 -3.99
CA ILE A 273 -1.13 -29.86 -4.61
C ILE A 273 -0.19 -28.70 -4.25
N PHE A 274 -0.61 -27.45 -4.46
CA PHE A 274 0.25 -26.30 -4.19
C PHE A 274 0.48 -26.05 -2.69
N LYS A 275 -0.55 -26.27 -1.86
CA LYS A 275 -0.41 -26.17 -0.38
C LYS A 275 0.63 -27.13 0.19
N ALA A 276 0.84 -28.30 -0.43
CA ALA A 276 1.83 -29.27 0.04
C ALA A 276 3.28 -28.76 -0.05
N GLU A 277 3.56 -27.83 -0.95
CA GLU A 277 4.91 -27.27 -1.19
C GLU A 277 5.08 -25.83 -0.70
N LEU A 278 4.00 -25.18 -0.21
CA LEU A 278 4.11 -23.86 0.40
C LEU A 278 4.78 -23.96 1.78
N PRO A 279 5.62 -22.98 2.15
CA PRO A 279 6.29 -23.01 3.44
C PRO A 279 5.29 -22.90 4.60
N GLU A 280 5.50 -23.71 5.63
CA GLU A 280 4.83 -23.52 6.93
C GLU A 280 5.60 -22.47 7.73
N ASP A 281 5.05 -21.27 7.82
CA ASP A 281 5.64 -20.13 8.51
C ASP A 281 4.61 -19.54 9.50
N LYS A 282 5.08 -19.18 10.70
CA LYS A 282 4.22 -18.55 11.72
C LYS A 282 3.91 -17.09 11.41
N ASP A 283 4.79 -16.45 10.66
CA ASP A 283 4.70 -15.03 10.33
C ASP A 283 4.01 -14.78 8.98
N ASN A 284 3.80 -15.84 8.18
CA ASN A 284 3.24 -15.74 6.83
C ASN A 284 2.22 -16.85 6.56
N ASN A 285 0.99 -16.48 6.29
CA ASN A 285 -0.07 -17.38 5.87
C ASN A 285 -0.23 -17.33 4.35
N PHE A 286 -0.28 -18.51 3.72
CA PHE A 286 -0.48 -18.63 2.28
C PHE A 286 -1.83 -19.25 1.95
N TRP A 287 -2.52 -18.64 0.99
CA TRP A 287 -3.75 -19.14 0.39
C TRP A 287 -3.51 -19.44 -1.07
N VAL A 288 -4.21 -20.41 -1.62
CA VAL A 288 -4.16 -20.69 -3.06
C VAL A 288 -5.43 -20.16 -3.70
N SER A 289 -5.28 -19.37 -4.73
CA SER A 289 -6.37 -18.82 -5.56
C SER A 289 -6.09 -19.07 -7.04
N PHE A 290 -7.10 -18.86 -7.87
CA PHE A 290 -7.05 -19.19 -9.30
C PHE A 290 -7.42 -17.96 -10.12
N ALA A 291 -6.71 -17.76 -11.22
CA ALA A 291 -7.00 -16.71 -12.19
C ALA A 291 -6.84 -17.25 -13.61
N ALA A 292 -7.71 -16.79 -14.52
CA ALA A 292 -7.61 -17.06 -15.94
C ALA A 292 -6.84 -15.92 -16.63
N LEU A 293 -5.51 -15.92 -16.49
CA LEU A 293 -4.63 -14.91 -17.07
C LEU A 293 -4.24 -15.31 -18.51
N ASP A 294 -3.48 -14.43 -19.18
CA ASP A 294 -2.86 -14.76 -20.44
C ASP A 294 -1.98 -16.03 -20.30
N ALA A 295 -2.00 -16.89 -21.33
CA ALA A 295 -1.25 -18.15 -21.31
C ALA A 295 0.28 -17.96 -21.22
N GLU A 296 0.79 -16.83 -21.71
CA GLU A 296 2.21 -16.47 -21.65
C GLU A 296 2.59 -15.74 -20.35
N SER A 297 1.62 -15.39 -19.51
CA SER A 297 1.86 -14.81 -18.19
C SER A 297 2.45 -15.86 -17.24
N MET A 298 2.94 -15.42 -16.08
CA MET A 298 3.50 -16.32 -15.06
C MET A 298 2.53 -17.46 -14.70
N PRO A 299 3.02 -18.73 -14.59
CA PRO A 299 2.18 -19.87 -14.21
C PRO A 299 1.65 -19.76 -12.78
N VAL A 300 2.43 -19.16 -11.90
CA VAL A 300 2.09 -18.87 -10.51
C VAL A 300 2.70 -17.53 -10.08
N MET A 301 2.02 -16.80 -9.23
CA MET A 301 2.49 -15.54 -8.65
C MET A 301 2.00 -15.40 -7.21
N ILE A 302 2.70 -14.60 -6.41
CA ILE A 302 2.29 -14.32 -5.03
C ILE A 302 1.75 -12.89 -4.97
N THR A 303 0.55 -12.71 -4.42
CA THR A 303 -0.05 -11.40 -4.18
C THR A 303 -0.30 -11.18 -2.69
N GLN A 304 -0.39 -9.93 -2.26
CA GLN A 304 -0.62 -9.57 -0.87
C GLN A 304 -1.81 -8.61 -0.74
N GLN A 305 -2.90 -9.07 -0.12
CA GLN A 305 -4.13 -8.30 0.00
C GLN A 305 -3.90 -6.88 0.55
N GLU A 306 -4.42 -5.89 -0.17
CA GLU A 306 -4.24 -4.46 0.09
C GLU A 306 -4.64 -4.07 1.51
N PHE A 307 -5.84 -4.47 1.95
CA PHE A 307 -6.38 -4.07 3.25
C PHE A 307 -5.49 -4.50 4.43
N MET A 308 -5.13 -5.79 4.51
CA MET A 308 -4.32 -6.30 5.62
C MET A 308 -2.92 -5.69 5.63
N ARG A 309 -2.33 -5.52 4.44
CA ARG A 309 -1.03 -4.88 4.29
C ARG A 309 -1.05 -3.44 4.78
N ARG A 310 -2.02 -2.62 4.34
CA ARG A 310 -2.15 -1.22 4.80
C ARG A 310 -2.37 -1.13 6.30
N MET A 311 -3.20 -1.99 6.87
CA MET A 311 -3.42 -2.00 8.32
C MET A 311 -2.11 -2.25 9.08
N LYS A 312 -1.25 -3.14 8.59
CA LYS A 312 0.07 -3.40 9.18
C LYS A 312 1.03 -2.21 9.02
N GLU A 313 1.09 -1.60 7.85
CA GLU A 313 1.94 -0.43 7.58
C GLU A 313 1.51 0.77 8.45
N MET A 314 0.21 1.00 8.59
CA MET A 314 -0.32 2.04 9.48
C MET A 314 -0.06 1.73 10.96
N ALA A 315 -0.14 0.47 11.37
CA ALA A 315 0.17 0.05 12.73
C ALA A 315 1.63 0.30 13.12
N ALA A 316 2.55 0.24 12.17
CA ALA A 316 3.97 0.53 12.41
C ALA A 316 4.24 2.02 12.72
N THR A 317 3.38 2.92 12.26
CA THR A 317 3.51 4.38 12.45
C THR A 317 2.58 4.94 13.53
N GLN A 318 1.44 4.28 13.79
CA GLN A 318 0.43 4.69 14.77
C GLN A 318 0.37 3.67 15.91
N GLY A 319 0.90 3.98 17.06
CA GLY A 319 0.78 3.12 18.25
C GLY A 319 -0.68 2.91 18.71
N GLY A 320 -0.89 2.22 19.83
CA GLY A 320 -2.20 2.04 20.46
C GLY A 320 -3.01 0.87 19.87
N MET A 321 -4.33 1.07 19.63
CA MET A 321 -5.23 -0.01 19.20
C MET A 321 -4.82 -0.67 17.85
N MET A 322 -4.11 0.06 16.98
CA MET A 322 -3.61 -0.45 15.71
C MET A 322 -2.45 -1.44 15.87
N SER A 323 -1.75 -1.47 17.02
CA SER A 323 -0.62 -2.39 17.25
C SER A 323 -0.99 -3.88 17.12
N PHE A 324 -2.27 -4.22 17.32
CA PHE A 324 -2.79 -5.58 17.10
C PHE A 324 -2.56 -6.06 15.66
N TYR A 325 -2.83 -5.21 14.66
CA TYR A 325 -2.59 -5.57 13.25
C TYR A 325 -1.11 -5.77 12.95
N GLY A 326 -0.22 -5.04 13.61
CA GLY A 326 1.23 -5.22 13.47
C GLY A 326 1.75 -6.60 13.87
N GLN A 327 1.04 -7.29 14.78
CA GLN A 327 1.39 -8.64 15.28
C GLN A 327 0.74 -9.78 14.49
N MET A 328 -0.22 -9.49 13.62
CA MET A 328 -0.86 -10.53 12.79
C MET A 328 0.12 -11.08 11.75
N PRO A 329 0.04 -12.38 11.39
CA PRO A 329 0.78 -12.91 10.26
C PRO A 329 0.48 -12.15 8.97
N ASN A 330 1.45 -12.09 8.06
CA ASN A 330 1.16 -11.61 6.71
C ASN A 330 0.25 -12.60 6.00
N SER A 331 -0.61 -12.10 5.13
CA SER A 331 -1.50 -12.93 4.33
C SER A 331 -1.14 -12.77 2.86
N TYR A 332 -0.78 -13.87 2.24
CA TYR A 332 -0.39 -13.94 0.83
C TYR A 332 -1.30 -14.90 0.07
N ASN A 333 -1.53 -14.61 -1.21
CA ASN A 333 -2.18 -15.52 -2.12
C ASN A 333 -1.15 -16.05 -3.13
N LEU A 334 -1.04 -17.38 -3.23
CA LEU A 334 -0.44 -18.00 -4.40
C LEU A 334 -1.52 -18.08 -5.48
N VAL A 335 -1.45 -17.21 -6.47
CA VAL A 335 -2.36 -17.17 -7.60
C VAL A 335 -1.86 -18.13 -8.68
N VAL A 336 -2.70 -19.10 -9.06
CA VAL A 336 -2.40 -20.09 -10.09
C VAL A 336 -3.09 -19.67 -11.39
N ASN A 337 -2.31 -19.49 -12.48
CA ASN A 337 -2.81 -19.18 -13.79
C ASN A 337 -3.34 -20.45 -14.49
N THR A 338 -4.65 -20.59 -14.53
CA THR A 338 -5.33 -21.80 -15.07
C THR A 338 -5.16 -21.97 -16.58
N ASN A 339 -4.80 -20.90 -17.30
CA ASN A 339 -4.58 -20.96 -18.75
C ASN A 339 -3.16 -21.36 -19.14
N HIS A 340 -2.20 -21.29 -18.18
CA HIS A 340 -0.80 -21.58 -18.47
C HIS A 340 -0.57 -23.07 -18.77
N ALA A 341 0.26 -23.37 -19.78
CA ALA A 341 0.52 -24.73 -20.27
C ALA A 341 1.08 -25.67 -19.17
N LEU A 342 1.95 -25.16 -18.27
CA LEU A 342 2.49 -25.96 -17.16
C LEU A 342 1.43 -26.37 -16.15
N ILE A 343 0.44 -25.50 -15.88
CA ILE A 343 -0.66 -25.81 -14.97
C ILE A 343 -1.60 -26.86 -15.56
N LYS A 344 -1.91 -26.74 -16.85
CA LYS A 344 -2.68 -27.77 -17.59
C LYS A 344 -1.97 -29.13 -17.60
N ARG A 345 -0.65 -29.11 -17.80
CA ARG A 345 0.18 -30.32 -17.72
C ARG A 345 0.17 -30.93 -16.33
N LEU A 346 0.30 -30.10 -15.28
CA LEU A 346 0.25 -30.56 -13.88
C LEU A 346 -1.07 -31.24 -13.56
N MET A 347 -2.20 -30.68 -13.99
CA MET A 347 -3.53 -31.28 -13.82
C MET A 347 -3.63 -32.65 -14.52
N ASN A 348 -3.13 -32.75 -15.74
CA ASN A 348 -3.10 -34.03 -16.47
C ASN A 348 -2.24 -35.07 -15.77
N ASN A 349 -1.06 -34.69 -15.27
CA ASN A 349 -0.19 -35.57 -14.51
C ASN A 349 -0.88 -36.07 -13.21
N ALA A 350 -1.55 -35.17 -12.48
CA ALA A 350 -2.30 -35.52 -11.29
C ALA A 350 -3.45 -36.49 -11.60
N GLN A 351 -4.21 -36.23 -12.67
CA GLN A 351 -5.29 -37.12 -13.09
C GLN A 351 -4.78 -38.51 -13.46
N GLN A 352 -3.64 -38.63 -14.15
CA GLN A 352 -3.03 -39.91 -14.51
C GLN A 352 -2.48 -40.66 -13.30
N SER A 353 -1.93 -39.95 -12.31
CA SER A 353 -1.28 -40.57 -11.12
C SER A 353 -2.24 -40.99 -10.05
N VAL A 354 -3.23 -40.15 -9.72
CA VAL A 354 -4.13 -40.38 -8.56
C VAL A 354 -5.61 -40.43 -8.93
N GLY A 355 -5.99 -40.15 -10.19
CA GLY A 355 -7.39 -40.08 -10.63
C GLY A 355 -8.20 -41.35 -10.37
N GLU A 356 -7.62 -42.55 -10.61
CA GLU A 356 -8.29 -43.82 -10.34
C GLU A 356 -8.58 -44.03 -8.84
N LYS A 357 -7.78 -43.46 -7.95
CA LYS A 357 -7.98 -43.57 -6.47
C LYS A 357 -8.95 -42.49 -5.99
N VAL A 358 -9.00 -41.33 -6.66
CA VAL A 358 -9.86 -40.21 -6.27
C VAL A 358 -11.30 -40.38 -6.77
N ALA A 359 -11.51 -40.98 -7.95
CA ALA A 359 -12.84 -41.13 -8.53
C ALA A 359 -13.87 -41.84 -7.64
N PRO A 360 -13.57 -42.97 -6.96
CA PRO A 360 -14.51 -43.57 -6.03
C PRO A 360 -14.81 -42.71 -4.79
N ILE A 361 -13.82 -41.93 -4.30
CA ILE A 361 -14.01 -41.00 -3.20
C ILE A 361 -14.96 -39.87 -3.62
N ASP A 362 -14.77 -39.29 -4.79
CA ASP A 362 -15.66 -38.26 -5.33
C ASP A 362 -17.09 -38.76 -5.52
N SER A 363 -17.28 -40.01 -5.98
CA SER A 363 -18.59 -40.62 -6.12
C SER A 363 -19.28 -40.77 -4.76
N GLU A 364 -18.56 -41.24 -3.76
CA GLU A 364 -19.12 -41.44 -2.40
C GLU A 364 -19.46 -40.08 -1.75
N ILE A 365 -18.61 -39.06 -1.90
CA ILE A 365 -18.91 -37.70 -1.43
C ILE A 365 -20.17 -37.15 -2.12
N ALA A 366 -20.33 -37.34 -3.42
CA ALA A 366 -21.50 -36.86 -4.16
C ALA A 366 -22.79 -37.57 -3.66
N GLU A 367 -22.75 -38.88 -3.41
CA GLU A 367 -23.89 -39.63 -2.85
C GLU A 367 -24.27 -39.11 -1.45
N LEU A 368 -23.28 -38.94 -0.56
CA LEU A 368 -23.52 -38.43 0.79
C LEU A 368 -24.08 -36.99 0.80
N ARG A 369 -23.57 -36.12 -0.07
CA ARG A 369 -24.10 -34.74 -0.24
C ARG A 369 -25.55 -34.78 -0.71
N ASN A 370 -25.91 -35.62 -1.69
CA ASN A 370 -27.28 -35.76 -2.17
C ASN A 370 -28.23 -36.19 -1.04
N ILE A 371 -27.78 -37.06 -0.15
CA ILE A 371 -28.57 -37.49 1.02
C ILE A 371 -28.79 -36.30 1.97
N VAL A 372 -27.73 -35.59 2.33
CA VAL A 372 -27.79 -34.40 3.20
C VAL A 372 -28.70 -33.32 2.60
N ASP A 373 -28.56 -33.03 1.31
CA ASP A 373 -29.35 -32.01 0.59
C ASP A 373 -30.84 -32.43 0.55
N SER A 374 -31.14 -33.71 0.34
CA SER A 374 -32.52 -34.21 0.35
C SER A 374 -33.16 -34.05 1.74
N ILE A 375 -32.43 -34.33 2.82
CA ILE A 375 -32.94 -34.16 4.18
C ILE A 375 -33.12 -32.68 4.50
N ASN A 376 -32.17 -31.81 4.11
CA ASN A 376 -32.26 -30.37 4.29
C ASN A 376 -33.46 -29.79 3.52
N ALA A 377 -33.68 -30.25 2.29
CA ALA A 377 -34.85 -29.83 1.48
C ALA A 377 -36.19 -30.24 2.13
N ALA A 378 -36.26 -31.45 2.67
CA ALA A 378 -37.47 -31.95 3.37
C ALA A 378 -37.76 -31.19 4.70
N ASN A 379 -36.74 -30.60 5.29
CA ASN A 379 -36.82 -29.86 6.55
C ASN A 379 -36.75 -28.32 6.39
N LYS A 380 -36.73 -27.77 5.16
CA LYS A 380 -36.49 -26.36 4.87
C LYS A 380 -37.45 -25.39 5.59
N ASP A 381 -38.71 -25.78 5.76
CA ASP A 381 -39.73 -24.93 6.35
C ASP A 381 -39.97 -25.23 7.85
N LYS A 382 -39.22 -26.16 8.43
CA LYS A 382 -39.32 -26.55 9.85
C LYS A 382 -38.33 -25.74 10.70
N LYS A 383 -38.71 -25.47 11.95
CA LYS A 383 -37.81 -24.96 12.96
C LYS A 383 -36.86 -26.04 13.44
N ASP A 384 -35.74 -25.65 14.04
CA ASP A 384 -34.71 -26.60 14.48
C ASP A 384 -35.22 -27.64 15.53
N ASP A 385 -36.19 -27.24 16.37
CA ASP A 385 -36.89 -28.09 17.34
C ASP A 385 -37.94 -29.01 16.71
N GLU A 386 -38.36 -28.77 15.49
CA GLU A 386 -39.32 -29.59 14.72
C GLU A 386 -38.64 -30.62 13.81
N ILE A 387 -37.30 -30.54 13.65
CA ILE A 387 -36.51 -31.50 12.86
C ILE A 387 -36.28 -32.74 13.70
N ALA A 388 -36.62 -33.92 13.13
CA ALA A 388 -36.42 -35.21 13.80
C ALA A 388 -34.93 -35.41 14.19
N GLU A 389 -34.69 -35.93 15.40
CA GLU A 389 -33.33 -36.17 15.90
C GLU A 389 -32.56 -37.15 14.99
N THR A 390 -33.27 -38.12 14.41
CA THR A 390 -32.72 -39.03 13.40
C THR A 390 -32.18 -38.34 12.16
N ASP A 391 -32.86 -37.27 11.70
CA ASP A 391 -32.42 -36.50 10.56
C ASP A 391 -31.16 -35.67 10.89
N LYS A 392 -31.12 -35.07 12.09
CA LYS A 392 -29.94 -34.33 12.59
C LYS A 392 -28.72 -35.24 12.74
N GLU A 393 -28.91 -36.44 13.33
CA GLU A 393 -27.84 -37.43 13.44
C GLU A 393 -27.35 -37.91 12.08
N LEU A 394 -28.25 -38.14 11.13
CA LEU A 394 -27.89 -38.58 9.79
C LEU A 394 -27.12 -37.49 9.01
N ILE A 395 -27.56 -36.23 9.08
CA ILE A 395 -26.84 -35.09 8.52
C ILE A 395 -25.43 -35.00 9.12
N LYS A 396 -25.32 -35.07 10.44
CA LYS A 396 -24.04 -35.01 11.14
C LYS A 396 -23.10 -36.12 10.71
N ASN A 397 -23.56 -37.37 10.75
CA ASN A 397 -22.74 -38.54 10.40
C ASN A 397 -22.27 -38.50 8.95
N ASN A 398 -23.16 -38.09 8.02
CA ASN A 398 -22.77 -37.94 6.63
C ASN A 398 -21.77 -36.81 6.44
N ASN A 399 -21.92 -35.64 7.09
CA ASN A 399 -20.97 -34.54 7.05
C ASN A 399 -19.60 -34.91 7.63
N ASP A 400 -19.57 -35.65 8.74
CA ASP A 400 -18.34 -36.18 9.36
C ASP A 400 -17.62 -37.14 8.39
N LYS A 401 -18.38 -38.00 7.69
CA LYS A 401 -17.83 -38.91 6.68
C LYS A 401 -17.32 -38.16 5.45
N ILE A 402 -18.06 -37.18 4.95
CA ILE A 402 -17.61 -36.30 3.85
C ILE A 402 -16.29 -35.62 4.23
N ALA A 403 -16.20 -35.04 5.43
CA ALA A 403 -14.99 -34.39 5.91
C ALA A 403 -13.78 -35.34 5.97
N GLN A 404 -13.99 -36.60 6.35
CA GLN A 404 -12.94 -37.61 6.34
C GLN A 404 -12.50 -37.95 4.90
N LEU A 405 -13.46 -38.19 4.02
CA LEU A 405 -13.18 -38.50 2.59
C LEU A 405 -12.45 -37.34 1.88
N GLU A 406 -12.81 -36.07 2.21
CA GLU A 406 -12.09 -34.90 1.69
C GLU A 406 -10.64 -34.85 2.19
N LYS A 407 -10.37 -35.23 3.46
CA LYS A 407 -9.00 -35.33 3.99
C LYS A 407 -8.22 -36.45 3.31
N ASP A 408 -8.83 -37.60 3.08
CA ASP A 408 -8.19 -38.73 2.41
C ASP A 408 -7.83 -38.36 0.98
N LYS A 409 -8.71 -37.64 0.27
CA LYS A 409 -8.48 -37.09 -1.07
C LYS A 409 -7.36 -36.06 -1.06
N GLU A 410 -7.36 -35.13 -0.10
CA GLU A 410 -6.29 -34.14 0.09
C GLU A 410 -4.94 -34.82 0.30
N ALA A 411 -4.87 -35.89 1.10
CA ALA A 411 -3.64 -36.64 1.33
C ALA A 411 -3.09 -37.28 0.04
N LEU A 412 -3.94 -37.81 -0.84
CA LEU A 412 -3.52 -38.34 -2.13
C LEU A 412 -2.88 -37.25 -3.02
N TYR A 413 -3.45 -36.07 -3.09
CA TYR A 413 -2.88 -34.96 -3.85
C TYR A 413 -1.60 -34.40 -3.23
N LYS A 414 -1.49 -34.34 -1.91
CA LYS A 414 -0.25 -33.96 -1.20
C LYS A 414 0.88 -34.97 -1.47
N ASP A 415 0.59 -36.25 -1.46
CA ASP A 415 1.60 -37.28 -1.75
C ASP A 415 2.03 -37.25 -3.22
N PHE A 416 1.11 -36.97 -4.15
CA PHE A 416 1.45 -36.69 -5.55
C PHE A 416 2.39 -35.48 -5.67
N ALA A 417 2.09 -34.36 -5.01
CA ALA A 417 2.86 -33.15 -5.07
C ALA A 417 4.31 -33.33 -4.63
N LYS A 418 4.55 -34.11 -3.54
CA LYS A 418 5.90 -34.42 -3.04
C LYS A 418 6.76 -35.18 -4.05
N GLY A 419 6.14 -35.95 -4.97
CA GLY A 419 6.80 -36.68 -6.05
C GLY A 419 6.93 -35.88 -7.35
N GLU A 420 6.34 -34.69 -7.45
CA GLU A 420 6.29 -33.91 -8.67
C GLU A 420 7.16 -32.64 -8.54
N ASP A 421 8.42 -32.72 -8.97
CA ASP A 421 9.41 -31.63 -8.89
C ASP A 421 8.92 -30.31 -9.50
N MET A 422 8.04 -30.36 -10.47
CA MET A 422 7.47 -29.18 -11.12
C MET A 422 6.68 -28.32 -10.15
N VAL A 423 5.94 -28.90 -9.19
CA VAL A 423 5.15 -28.14 -8.21
C VAL A 423 6.08 -27.30 -7.33
N ARG A 424 7.10 -27.97 -6.76
CA ARG A 424 8.11 -27.30 -5.94
C ARG A 424 8.85 -26.23 -6.71
N GLN A 425 9.20 -26.48 -7.97
CA GLN A 425 9.90 -25.51 -8.80
C GLN A 425 9.04 -24.27 -9.05
N LEU A 426 7.73 -24.43 -9.30
CA LEU A 426 6.80 -23.33 -9.52
C LEU A 426 6.58 -22.50 -8.25
N VAL A 427 6.42 -23.15 -7.10
CA VAL A 427 6.27 -22.46 -5.80
C VAL A 427 7.54 -21.69 -5.45
N ASP A 428 8.71 -22.32 -5.56
CA ASP A 428 10.00 -21.68 -5.28
C ASP A 428 10.27 -20.49 -6.22
N LEU A 429 9.87 -20.58 -7.49
CA LEU A 429 9.97 -19.48 -8.45
C LEU A 429 9.12 -18.28 -8.01
N ALA A 430 7.88 -18.52 -7.57
CA ALA A 430 7.00 -17.47 -7.08
C ALA A 430 7.52 -16.83 -5.78
N LEU A 431 8.06 -17.65 -4.87
CA LEU A 431 8.71 -17.17 -3.63
C LEU A 431 9.97 -16.36 -3.93
N LEU A 432 10.79 -16.80 -4.88
CA LEU A 432 12.00 -16.10 -5.31
C LEU A 432 11.66 -14.72 -5.89
N ALA A 433 10.67 -14.65 -6.78
CA ALA A 433 10.22 -13.41 -7.39
C ALA A 433 9.74 -12.36 -6.37
N ASN A 434 9.35 -12.81 -5.17
CA ASN A 434 8.90 -11.96 -4.07
C ASN A 434 9.92 -11.82 -2.93
N ASN A 435 11.20 -12.17 -3.16
CA ASN A 435 12.28 -12.15 -2.16
C ASN A 435 12.00 -12.98 -0.88
N MET A 436 11.11 -13.97 -1.00
CA MET A 436 10.71 -14.84 0.11
C MET A 436 11.53 -16.15 0.14
N LEU A 437 12.22 -16.51 -0.94
CA LEU A 437 13.07 -17.70 -1.00
C LEU A 437 14.49 -17.36 -0.56
N LYS A 438 14.93 -17.90 0.59
CA LYS A 438 16.22 -17.58 1.22
C LYS A 438 16.92 -18.82 1.75
N GLY A 439 18.20 -18.69 2.07
CA GLY A 439 18.99 -19.69 2.78
C GLY A 439 19.06 -21.04 2.05
N GLU A 440 18.77 -22.13 2.77
CA GLU A 440 18.82 -23.50 2.26
C GLU A 440 17.83 -23.74 1.12
N ALA A 441 16.61 -23.19 1.22
CA ALA A 441 15.59 -23.32 0.18
C ALA A 441 16.07 -22.72 -1.15
N LEU A 442 16.68 -21.53 -1.13
CA LEU A 442 17.28 -20.92 -2.32
C LEU A 442 18.41 -21.78 -2.89
N SER A 443 19.29 -22.32 -2.05
CA SER A 443 20.38 -23.20 -2.49
C SER A 443 19.84 -24.47 -3.19
N ASN A 444 18.80 -25.07 -2.62
CA ASN A 444 18.16 -26.26 -3.18
C ASN A 444 17.43 -25.95 -4.50
N PHE A 445 16.75 -24.79 -4.60
CA PHE A 445 16.16 -24.30 -5.84
C PHE A 445 17.21 -24.16 -6.96
N VAL A 446 18.34 -23.51 -6.66
CA VAL A 446 19.43 -23.34 -7.65
C VAL A 446 19.96 -24.70 -8.10
N LYS A 447 20.20 -25.65 -7.18
CA LYS A 447 20.65 -27.00 -7.53
C LYS A 447 19.66 -27.73 -8.44
N ARG A 448 18.37 -27.67 -8.17
CA ARG A 448 17.34 -28.26 -9.05
C ARG A 448 17.32 -27.58 -10.41
N SER A 449 17.33 -26.24 -10.43
CA SER A 449 17.30 -25.48 -11.68
C SER A 449 18.46 -25.80 -12.61
N THR A 450 19.66 -26.06 -12.07
CA THR A 450 20.84 -26.45 -12.87
C THR A 450 20.74 -27.85 -13.48
N GLN A 451 19.84 -28.71 -13.01
CA GLN A 451 19.58 -30.03 -13.59
C GLN A 451 18.70 -29.98 -14.83
N PHE A 452 17.99 -28.87 -15.06
CA PHE A 452 17.14 -28.65 -16.23
C PHE A 452 17.87 -27.95 -17.40
N ILE A 453 19.13 -27.54 -17.19
CA ILE A 453 20.02 -26.96 -18.21
C ILE A 453 20.93 -28.03 -18.78
#